data_961e7d98af8097252eca153f2852ef78
#
_entry.id   961e7d98af8097252eca153f2852ef78
#
_cell.length_a   1.000
_cell.length_b   1.000
_cell.length_c   1.000
_cell.angle_alpha   90.00
_cell.angle_beta   90.00
_cell.angle_gamma   90.00
#
_symmetry.space_group_name_H-M   'P 1'
#
loop_
_entity.id
_entity.type
_entity.pdbx_description
1 polymer ?
#
loop_
_entity_poly.entity_id
_entity_poly.type
_entity_poly.pdbx_seq_one_letter_code
_entity_poly.pdbx_strand_id
1 'polypeptide(L)'
;MLGVASGEGPTGTATPRTISVQGTGTLPIGPRDDAPTATATYREGAAKALADAQTKASFLASHAGVTITAVQSIGEDGGYIECSSPTSEYAEYEGAQPDFGYASVPSFGVSSGAVAPAAQSAPAKRVSHRPRIKRKPAAKKASATSCNLTAQATIVYALG
;
A
#
# COMPACT_ATOMS: atom_id res chain seq x y z
N MET A 1 -49.60 52.26 5.36
CA MET A 1 -48.22 51.95 5.14
C MET A 1 -47.99 50.59 5.77
N LEU A 2 -47.91 49.56 4.95
CA LEU A 2 -47.67 48.18 5.40
C LEU A 2 -46.17 47.82 5.11
N GLY A 3 -45.35 47.71 6.16
CA GLY A 3 -43.98 47.32 6.08
C GLY A 3 -43.87 45.81 5.83
N VAL A 4 -43.26 45.41 4.71
CA VAL A 4 -42.92 44.02 4.41
C VAL A 4 -41.59 43.75 5.11
N ALA A 5 -41.65 42.97 6.19
CA ALA A 5 -40.43 42.42 6.81
C ALA A 5 -39.88 41.33 5.92
N SER A 6 -38.76 41.60 5.21
CA SER A 6 -37.97 40.59 4.52
C SER A 6 -37.31 39.72 5.58
N GLY A 7 -37.85 38.53 5.80
CA GLY A 7 -37.23 37.51 6.63
C GLY A 7 -36.05 36.90 5.87
N GLU A 8 -34.82 37.31 6.20
CA GLU A 8 -33.61 36.56 5.86
C GLU A 8 -33.66 35.26 6.65
N GLY A 9 -34.05 34.20 5.94
CA GLY A 9 -33.96 32.85 6.49
C GLY A 9 -32.49 32.50 6.74
N PRO A 10 -32.18 31.67 7.77
CA PRO A 10 -30.81 31.24 8.03
C PRO A 10 -30.28 30.50 6.80
N THR A 11 -29.21 31.02 6.21
CA THR A 11 -28.41 30.30 5.19
C THR A 11 -27.78 29.10 5.88
N GLY A 12 -28.57 28.03 6.02
CA GLY A 12 -28.05 26.73 6.46
C GLY A 12 -27.01 26.25 5.45
N THR A 13 -25.76 26.26 5.85
CA THR A 13 -24.66 25.67 5.08
C THR A 13 -25.02 24.20 4.89
N ALA A 14 -25.49 23.83 3.72
CA ALA A 14 -25.78 22.43 3.41
C ALA A 14 -24.52 21.61 3.59
N THR A 15 -24.56 20.65 4.50
CA THR A 15 -23.42 19.70 4.67
C THR A 15 -23.19 19.03 3.35
N PRO A 16 -21.96 19.10 2.79
CA PRO A 16 -21.65 18.48 1.51
C PRO A 16 -21.91 16.97 1.61
N ARG A 17 -22.67 16.44 0.67
CA ARG A 17 -22.87 14.98 0.56
C ARG A 17 -21.58 14.37 0.05
N THR A 18 -21.10 13.34 0.72
CA THR A 18 -19.87 12.66 0.34
C THR A 18 -20.05 11.16 0.27
N ILE A 19 -19.22 10.50 -0.51
CA ILE A 19 -19.05 9.06 -0.51
C ILE A 19 -17.57 8.71 -0.29
N SER A 20 -17.30 7.80 0.62
CA SER A 20 -15.95 7.27 0.87
C SER A 20 -15.87 5.86 0.31
N VAL A 21 -14.85 5.58 -0.51
CA VAL A 21 -14.69 4.30 -1.19
C VAL A 21 -13.25 3.84 -1.05
N GLN A 22 -13.08 2.60 -0.62
CA GLN A 22 -11.77 1.95 -0.59
C GLN A 22 -11.56 1.12 -1.85
N GLY A 23 -10.40 1.28 -2.46
CA GLY A 23 -9.91 0.48 -3.55
C GLY A 23 -8.74 -0.40 -3.14
N THR A 24 -8.53 -1.46 -3.91
CA THR A 24 -7.43 -2.40 -3.73
C THR A 24 -6.74 -2.67 -5.07
N GLY A 25 -5.41 -2.79 -5.02
CA GLY A 25 -4.62 -3.16 -6.19
C GLY A 25 -3.62 -4.25 -5.84
N THR A 26 -3.73 -5.41 -6.47
CA THR A 26 -2.85 -6.54 -6.21
C THR A 26 -1.94 -6.80 -7.42
N LEU A 27 -0.67 -7.05 -7.15
CA LEU A 27 0.39 -7.33 -8.12
C LEU A 27 1.28 -8.46 -7.65
N PRO A 28 1.79 -9.29 -8.57
CA PRO A 28 2.83 -10.25 -8.23
C PRO A 28 4.12 -9.51 -7.86
N ILE A 29 4.82 -10.03 -6.85
CA ILE A 29 6.13 -9.55 -6.41
C ILE A 29 7.07 -10.75 -6.26
N GLY A 30 8.34 -10.58 -6.58
CA GLY A 30 9.34 -11.62 -6.38
C GLY A 30 9.57 -11.88 -4.89
N PRO A 31 9.79 -13.13 -4.47
CA PRO A 31 9.93 -13.46 -3.04
C PRO A 31 11.19 -12.86 -2.39
N ARG A 32 12.10 -12.29 -3.18
CA ARG A 32 13.37 -11.68 -2.75
C ARG A 32 13.70 -10.40 -3.49
N ASP A 33 12.68 -9.64 -3.89
CA ASP A 33 12.89 -8.38 -4.58
C ASP A 33 13.62 -7.37 -3.68
N ASP A 34 14.43 -6.51 -4.31
CA ASP A 34 15.10 -5.41 -3.63
C ASP A 34 14.11 -4.25 -3.33
N ALA A 35 14.53 -3.32 -2.48
CA ALA A 35 13.69 -2.20 -2.06
C ALA A 35 13.20 -1.31 -3.22
N PRO A 36 14.02 -0.95 -4.22
CA PRO A 36 13.56 -0.19 -5.39
C PRO A 36 12.48 -0.92 -6.18
N THR A 37 12.65 -2.22 -6.44
CA THR A 37 11.68 -3.05 -7.17
C THR A 37 10.38 -3.21 -6.37
N ALA A 38 10.47 -3.53 -5.08
CA ALA A 38 9.32 -3.66 -4.20
C ALA A 38 8.52 -2.34 -4.11
N THR A 39 9.21 -1.20 -3.98
CA THR A 39 8.57 0.13 -3.95
C THR A 39 7.93 0.49 -5.29
N ALA A 40 8.55 0.15 -6.42
CA ALA A 40 7.96 0.36 -7.74
C ALA A 40 6.67 -0.46 -7.92
N THR A 41 6.70 -1.73 -7.51
CA THR A 41 5.53 -2.62 -7.52
C THR A 41 4.42 -2.08 -6.62
N TYR A 42 4.75 -1.57 -5.43
CA TYR A 42 3.78 -0.96 -4.54
C TYR A 42 3.12 0.27 -5.16
N ARG A 43 3.88 1.17 -5.78
CA ARG A 43 3.31 2.35 -6.45
C ARG A 43 2.38 1.99 -7.60
N GLU A 44 2.71 0.94 -8.37
CA GLU A 44 1.82 0.43 -9.40
C GLU A 44 0.54 -0.17 -8.78
N GLY A 45 0.67 -0.90 -7.67
CA GLY A 45 -0.46 -1.41 -6.88
C GLY A 45 -1.35 -0.28 -6.37
N ALA A 46 -0.78 0.80 -5.83
CA ALA A 46 -1.52 1.98 -5.38
C ALA A 46 -2.28 2.66 -6.53
N ALA A 47 -1.68 2.77 -7.72
CA ALA A 47 -2.37 3.29 -8.90
C ALA A 47 -3.59 2.42 -9.29
N LYS A 48 -3.47 1.09 -9.20
CA LYS A 48 -4.60 0.17 -9.42
C LYS A 48 -5.67 0.31 -8.33
N ALA A 49 -5.28 0.50 -7.07
CA ALA A 49 -6.20 0.73 -5.96
C ALA A 49 -7.03 2.01 -6.19
N LEU A 50 -6.41 3.09 -6.63
CA LEU A 50 -7.12 4.33 -6.97
C LEU A 50 -8.11 4.13 -8.13
N ALA A 51 -7.73 3.40 -9.17
CA ALA A 51 -8.61 3.10 -10.30
C ALA A 51 -9.80 2.21 -9.89
N ASP A 52 -9.58 1.23 -9.01
CA ASP A 52 -10.62 0.40 -8.43
C ASP A 52 -11.60 1.22 -7.57
N ALA A 53 -11.08 2.10 -6.69
CA ALA A 53 -11.90 3.01 -5.89
C ALA A 53 -12.77 3.92 -6.77
N GLN A 54 -12.22 4.49 -7.84
CA GLN A 54 -12.96 5.32 -8.80
C GLN A 54 -14.08 4.54 -9.49
N THR A 55 -13.81 3.30 -9.90
CA THR A 55 -14.80 2.43 -10.54
C THR A 55 -15.95 2.11 -9.59
N LYS A 56 -15.64 1.76 -8.34
CA LYS A 56 -16.62 1.50 -7.28
C LYS A 56 -17.47 2.74 -6.97
N ALA A 57 -16.83 3.91 -6.84
CA ALA A 57 -17.53 5.17 -6.58
C ALA A 57 -18.51 5.51 -7.71
N SER A 58 -18.08 5.38 -8.96
CA SER A 58 -18.94 5.63 -10.13
C SER A 58 -20.14 4.68 -10.16
N PHE A 59 -19.92 3.40 -9.87
CA PHE A 59 -20.97 2.41 -9.77
C PHE A 59 -22.00 2.77 -8.68
N LEU A 60 -21.54 3.09 -7.48
CA LEU A 60 -22.41 3.45 -6.35
C LEU A 60 -23.19 4.74 -6.61
N ALA A 61 -22.53 5.77 -7.15
CA ALA A 61 -23.18 7.05 -7.46
C ALA A 61 -24.28 6.89 -8.51
N SER A 62 -24.02 6.10 -9.58
CA SER A 62 -25.01 5.85 -10.62
C SER A 62 -26.27 5.12 -10.10
N HIS A 63 -26.07 4.14 -9.19
CA HIS A 63 -27.20 3.41 -8.58
C HIS A 63 -27.95 4.25 -7.55
N ALA A 64 -27.30 5.20 -6.91
CA ALA A 64 -27.92 6.16 -6.00
C ALA A 64 -28.61 7.34 -6.71
N GLY A 65 -28.46 7.45 -8.03
CA GLY A 65 -29.03 8.57 -8.81
C GLY A 65 -28.36 9.92 -8.50
N VAL A 66 -27.08 9.91 -8.10
CA VAL A 66 -26.28 11.11 -7.80
C VAL A 66 -25.05 11.15 -8.72
N THR A 67 -24.43 12.33 -8.82
CA THR A 67 -23.21 12.52 -9.61
C THR A 67 -21.99 12.77 -8.72
N ILE A 68 -20.84 12.26 -9.12
CA ILE A 68 -19.57 12.63 -8.51
C ILE A 68 -19.14 13.97 -9.08
N THR A 69 -18.89 14.95 -8.22
CA THR A 69 -18.54 16.33 -8.62
C THR A 69 -17.07 16.65 -8.43
N ALA A 70 -16.45 16.14 -7.38
CA ALA A 70 -15.05 16.39 -7.09
C ALA A 70 -14.45 15.30 -6.18
N VAL A 71 -13.13 15.16 -6.19
CA VAL A 71 -12.37 14.45 -5.15
C VAL A 71 -12.13 15.40 -4.00
N GLN A 72 -12.50 15.02 -2.78
CA GLN A 72 -12.27 15.80 -1.57
C GLN A 72 -10.98 15.41 -0.85
N SER A 73 -10.70 14.11 -0.76
CA SER A 73 -9.47 13.61 -0.17
C SER A 73 -9.09 12.26 -0.75
N ILE A 74 -7.79 11.99 -0.72
CA ILE A 74 -7.19 10.69 -1.05
C ILE A 74 -6.34 10.30 0.15
N GLY A 75 -6.57 9.11 0.69
CA GLY A 75 -5.76 8.49 1.71
C GLY A 75 -5.05 7.27 1.14
N GLU A 76 -3.78 7.13 1.46
CA GLU A 76 -3.01 5.93 1.20
C GLU A 76 -3.04 5.07 2.46
N ASP A 77 -3.66 3.89 2.37
CA ASP A 77 -3.91 3.01 3.53
C ASP A 77 -2.80 1.95 3.69
N GLY A 78 -1.73 2.10 2.91
CA GLY A 78 -0.61 1.17 2.92
C GLY A 78 -0.90 -0.11 2.15
N GLY A 79 -0.33 -1.21 2.62
CA GLY A 79 -0.47 -2.50 1.95
C GLY A 79 0.17 -3.64 2.73
N TYR A 80 0.15 -4.81 2.13
CA TYR A 80 0.77 -6.01 2.69
C TYR A 80 1.26 -6.95 1.57
N ILE A 81 2.13 -7.89 1.94
CA ILE A 81 2.65 -8.92 1.03
C ILE A 81 2.26 -10.29 1.60
N GLU A 82 1.65 -11.10 0.74
CA GLU A 82 1.31 -12.49 1.05
C GLU A 82 2.07 -13.42 0.12
N CYS A 83 2.73 -14.41 0.69
CA CYS A 83 3.45 -15.43 -0.05
C CYS A 83 2.83 -16.81 0.19
N SER A 84 2.85 -17.64 -0.85
CA SER A 84 2.45 -19.03 -0.80
C SER A 84 3.49 -19.93 -1.45
N SER A 85 3.61 -21.15 -0.98
CA SER A 85 4.45 -22.18 -1.60
C SER A 85 3.63 -23.46 -1.82
N PRO A 86 3.99 -24.32 -2.77
CA PRO A 86 3.29 -25.58 -3.00
C PRO A 86 3.31 -26.56 -1.83
N THR A 87 4.22 -26.34 -0.88
CA THR A 87 4.39 -27.21 0.31
C THR A 87 3.85 -26.59 1.58
N SER A 88 3.44 -25.31 1.54
CA SER A 88 2.92 -24.58 2.69
C SER A 88 1.97 -23.49 2.20
N GLU A 89 0.83 -23.38 2.85
CA GLU A 89 -0.18 -22.33 2.58
C GLU A 89 0.35 -20.94 2.91
N TYR A 90 1.35 -20.88 3.81
CA TYR A 90 2.04 -19.63 4.19
C TYR A 90 3.54 -19.78 3.94
N ALA A 91 4.11 -18.85 3.19
CA ALA A 91 5.54 -18.69 3.02
C ALA A 91 5.92 -17.27 3.47
N GLU A 92 7.09 -17.13 4.04
CA GLU A 92 7.60 -15.83 4.47
C GLU A 92 8.15 -15.06 3.27
N TYR A 93 7.89 -13.77 3.22
CA TYR A 93 8.51 -12.86 2.26
C TYR A 93 9.91 -12.51 2.73
N GLU A 94 10.91 -12.89 1.95
CA GLU A 94 12.34 -12.70 2.26
C GLU A 94 12.94 -11.45 1.58
N GLY A 95 12.14 -10.72 0.80
CA GLY A 95 12.58 -9.50 0.10
C GLY A 95 12.60 -8.27 0.98
N ALA A 96 13.03 -7.15 0.41
CA ALA A 96 12.97 -5.87 1.07
C ALA A 96 11.52 -5.37 1.15
N GLN A 97 11.11 -4.83 2.29
CA GLN A 97 9.79 -4.20 2.44
C GLN A 97 9.72 -2.93 1.58
N PRO A 98 8.67 -2.73 0.79
CA PRO A 98 8.45 -1.48 0.10
C PRO A 98 8.16 -0.35 1.09
N ASP A 99 8.39 0.88 0.66
CA ASP A 99 7.89 2.05 1.38
C ASP A 99 6.38 2.13 1.15
N PHE A 100 5.60 1.69 2.13
CA PHE A 100 4.14 1.69 2.07
C PHE A 100 3.49 3.07 2.27
N GLY A 101 4.27 4.15 2.28
CA GLY A 101 3.71 5.49 2.36
C GLY A 101 2.93 5.77 3.66
N TYR A 102 3.16 4.99 4.70
CA TYR A 102 2.57 5.32 6.00
C TYR A 102 3.08 6.71 6.38
N ALA A 103 2.23 7.72 6.17
CA ALA A 103 2.47 9.02 6.76
C ALA A 103 2.75 8.76 8.24
N SER A 104 3.98 9.00 8.65
CA SER A 104 4.39 8.86 10.03
C SER A 104 3.45 9.74 10.83
N VAL A 105 2.40 9.15 11.43
CA VAL A 105 1.66 9.85 12.49
C VAL A 105 2.74 10.28 13.45
N PRO A 106 2.88 11.59 13.76
CA PRO A 106 3.88 12.04 14.69
C PRO A 106 3.64 11.29 15.99
N SER A 107 4.52 10.34 16.26
CA SER A 107 4.53 9.61 17.52
C SER A 107 4.77 10.66 18.60
N PHE A 108 3.72 11.04 19.30
CA PHE A 108 3.83 11.81 20.53
C PHE A 108 4.75 11.03 21.45
N GLY A 109 5.93 11.59 21.65
CA GLY A 109 7.12 11.09 22.23
C GLY A 109 6.94 10.09 23.38
N VAL A 110 7.57 8.94 23.19
CA VAL A 110 8.23 8.23 24.27
C VAL A 110 9.70 8.18 23.88
N SER A 111 10.50 9.05 24.51
CA SER A 111 11.95 9.01 24.44
C SER A 111 12.44 7.71 25.04
N SER A 112 12.76 6.74 24.21
CA SER A 112 13.58 5.59 24.59
C SER A 112 14.96 5.78 23.97
N GLY A 113 15.97 5.91 24.85
CA GLY A 113 17.31 6.31 24.56
C GLY A 113 17.97 5.54 23.43
N ALA A 114 18.65 6.29 22.59
CA ALA A 114 19.53 5.79 21.55
C ALA A 114 20.72 5.03 22.17
N VAL A 115 20.79 3.73 21.91
CA VAL A 115 22.04 2.97 22.05
C VAL A 115 22.64 2.84 20.66
N ALA A 116 23.76 3.52 20.44
CA ALA A 116 24.54 3.42 19.22
C ALA A 116 25.15 2.00 19.10
N PRO A 117 25.04 1.31 17.97
CA PRO A 117 25.84 0.12 17.74
C PRO A 117 27.27 0.49 17.34
N ALA A 118 28.22 -0.05 18.10
CA ALA A 118 29.65 0.03 17.87
C ALA A 118 30.04 -0.66 16.55
N ALA A 119 30.91 -0.01 15.80
CA ALA A 119 31.57 -0.55 14.63
C ALA A 119 32.37 -1.80 14.99
N GLN A 120 32.09 -2.93 14.34
CA GLN A 120 32.93 -4.11 14.38
C GLN A 120 33.70 -4.28 13.09
N SER A 121 35.00 -4.28 13.28
CA SER A 121 36.06 -4.46 12.30
C SER A 121 36.03 -5.83 11.62
N ALA A 122 36.32 -5.86 10.33
CA ALA A 122 36.51 -7.07 9.55
C ALA A 122 37.79 -7.81 9.91
N PRO A 123 37.83 -9.15 9.91
CA PRO A 123 39.05 -9.91 9.77
C PRO A 123 39.18 -10.62 8.43
N ALA A 124 40.44 -10.65 8.03
CA ALA A 124 41.11 -11.08 6.85
C ALA A 124 40.75 -12.43 6.22
N LYS A 125 41.00 -12.45 4.90
CA LYS A 125 41.05 -13.54 3.95
C LYS A 125 41.77 -14.81 4.47
N ARG A 126 41.11 -15.96 4.32
CA ARG A 126 41.79 -17.23 4.14
C ARG A 126 41.42 -17.85 2.81
N VAL A 127 42.40 -17.94 1.90
CA VAL A 127 42.32 -18.66 0.67
C VAL A 127 42.51 -20.15 1.02
N SER A 128 41.52 -20.97 0.73
CA SER A 128 41.61 -22.42 0.82
C SER A 128 41.28 -23.02 -0.56
N HIS A 129 42.32 -23.47 -1.25
CA HIS A 129 42.18 -24.28 -2.46
C HIS A 129 41.70 -25.69 -2.08
N ARG A 130 40.46 -26.03 -2.47
CA ARG A 130 39.96 -27.40 -2.49
C ARG A 130 39.58 -27.79 -3.92
N PRO A 131 39.97 -29.01 -4.39
CA PRO A 131 39.68 -29.43 -5.75
C PRO A 131 38.18 -29.64 -5.96
N ARG A 132 37.72 -29.10 -7.09
CA ARG A 132 36.33 -29.05 -7.53
C ARG A 132 35.87 -30.38 -8.11
N ILE A 133 35.21 -31.20 -7.32
CA ILE A 133 34.48 -32.37 -7.84
C ILE A 133 33.21 -31.84 -8.53
N LYS A 134 33.17 -31.99 -9.87
CA LYS A 134 31.99 -31.70 -10.68
C LYS A 134 30.88 -32.72 -10.37
N ARG A 135 30.02 -32.44 -9.38
CA ARG A 135 28.73 -33.10 -9.26
C ARG A 135 27.73 -32.34 -10.14
N LYS A 136 27.20 -33.08 -11.15
CA LYS A 136 26.07 -32.62 -11.97
C LYS A 136 24.91 -32.29 -11.00
N PRO A 137 24.38 -31.05 -10.93
CA PRO A 137 23.24 -30.79 -10.08
C PRO A 137 22.02 -31.45 -10.70
N ALA A 138 21.45 -32.41 -10.00
CA ALA A 138 20.07 -32.82 -10.26
C ALA A 138 19.21 -31.57 -10.07
N ALA A 139 18.54 -31.14 -11.13
CA ALA A 139 17.59 -30.03 -11.07
C ALA A 139 16.44 -30.50 -10.18
N LYS A 140 16.53 -30.22 -8.87
CA LYS A 140 15.35 -30.13 -8.02
C LYS A 140 14.51 -29.00 -8.64
N LYS A 141 13.33 -29.33 -9.18
CA LYS A 141 12.30 -28.36 -9.42
C LYS A 141 12.06 -27.65 -8.07
N ALA A 142 12.69 -26.50 -7.89
CA ALA A 142 12.40 -25.67 -6.75
C ALA A 142 10.90 -25.30 -6.86
N SER A 143 10.13 -25.71 -5.87
CA SER A 143 8.77 -25.21 -5.68
C SER A 143 8.86 -23.70 -5.58
N ALA A 144 8.41 -23.00 -6.61
CA ALA A 144 8.53 -21.55 -6.66
C ALA A 144 7.53 -20.98 -5.65
N THR A 145 8.06 -20.29 -4.64
CA THR A 145 7.26 -19.42 -3.78
C THR A 145 6.72 -18.28 -4.64
N SER A 146 5.42 -18.05 -4.60
CA SER A 146 4.77 -16.93 -5.26
C SER A 146 4.30 -15.93 -4.21
N CYS A 147 4.57 -14.66 -4.42
CA CYS A 147 4.14 -13.58 -3.55
C CYS A 147 3.26 -12.59 -4.31
N ASN A 148 2.29 -12.02 -3.61
CA ASN A 148 1.45 -10.95 -4.09
C ASN A 148 1.54 -9.77 -3.13
N LEU A 149 1.73 -8.59 -3.68
CA LEU A 149 1.65 -7.33 -2.96
C LEU A 149 0.27 -6.74 -3.20
N THR A 150 -0.43 -6.40 -2.13
CA THR A 150 -1.71 -5.68 -2.17
C THR A 150 -1.53 -4.30 -1.59
N ALA A 151 -1.86 -3.27 -2.38
CA ALA A 151 -1.93 -1.88 -1.95
C ALA A 151 -3.39 -1.48 -1.74
N GLN A 152 -3.64 -0.55 -0.81
CA GLN A 152 -4.95 -0.04 -0.45
C GLN A 152 -4.97 1.48 -0.46
N ALA A 153 -6.07 2.06 -0.94
CA ALA A 153 -6.29 3.50 -0.94
C ALA A 153 -7.76 3.83 -0.73
N THR A 154 -8.02 4.89 0.01
CA THR A 154 -9.38 5.42 0.23
C THR A 154 -9.53 6.76 -0.45
N ILE A 155 -10.64 6.95 -1.19
CA ILE A 155 -10.98 8.22 -1.83
C ILE A 155 -12.33 8.69 -1.30
N VAL A 156 -12.40 9.96 -0.93
CA VAL A 156 -13.64 10.64 -0.57
C VAL A 156 -14.04 11.58 -1.72
N TYR A 157 -15.25 11.39 -2.22
CA TYR A 157 -15.82 12.18 -3.29
C TYR A 157 -16.95 13.06 -2.77
N ALA A 158 -17.08 14.27 -3.33
CA ALA A 158 -18.25 15.10 -3.22
C ALA A 158 -19.32 14.63 -4.21
N LEU A 159 -20.58 14.69 -3.79
CA LEU A 159 -21.75 14.33 -4.59
C LEU A 159 -22.62 15.56 -4.86
N GLY A 160 -23.21 15.59 -6.08
CA GLY A 160 -24.16 16.61 -6.51
C GLY A 160 -25.51 16.03 -6.90
#